data_9995d522dfce4a76eda2d091df5ac60a
#
_entry.id   9995d522dfce4a76eda2d091df5ac60a
#
_cell.length_a   1.000
_cell.length_b   1.000
_cell.length_c   1.000
_cell.angle_alpha   90.00
_cell.angle_beta   90.00
_cell.angle_gamma   90.00
#
_symmetry.space_group_name_H-M   'P 1'
#
loop_
_entity.id
_entity.type
_entity.pdbx_description
1 polymer ?
#
loop_
_entity_poly.entity_id
_entity_poly.type
_entity_poly.pdbx_seq_one_letter_code
_entity_poly.pdbx_strand_id
1 'polypeptide(L)'
;MKTLRFPALLSFSLVLLMASCKKGDTGPAGQDGNANVRLFTYSNITFTGVYNLQLSGISQGQMDSSMVLIYYNPSSEVASSWYPVPGLGSGSTYDMRYLLYQSSPSPSIYTISLRAMLPNGSGSYGSQLTFTK
;
A
#
# COMPACT_ATOMS: atom_id res chain seq x y z
N MET A 1 10.33 75.19 20.94
CA MET A 1 9.83 74.45 19.79
C MET A 1 10.68 73.21 19.54
N LYS A 2 10.60 72.15 20.40
CA LYS A 2 11.43 70.93 20.27
C LYS A 2 10.68 69.60 20.59
N THR A 3 9.35 69.52 20.59
CA THR A 3 8.58 68.40 21.07
C THR A 3 7.83 67.62 19.97
N LEU A 4 8.02 67.90 18.67
CA LEU A 4 7.23 67.33 17.62
C LEU A 4 7.94 66.18 16.80
N ARG A 5 9.18 65.83 17.18
CA ARG A 5 9.96 64.86 16.39
C ARG A 5 9.86 63.43 16.90
N PHE A 6 9.49 63.22 18.14
CA PHE A 6 9.37 61.88 18.76
C PHE A 6 8.18 61.04 18.25
N PRO A 7 6.94 61.61 18.10
CA PRO A 7 5.83 60.78 17.63
C PRO A 7 5.95 60.37 16.15
N ALA A 8 6.62 61.19 15.32
CA ALA A 8 6.82 60.85 13.90
C ALA A 8 7.79 59.67 13.69
N LEU A 9 8.83 59.56 14.51
CA LEU A 9 9.77 58.44 14.49
C LEU A 9 9.12 57.13 14.97
N LEU A 10 8.24 57.23 15.98
CA LEU A 10 7.52 56.06 16.51
C LEU A 10 6.51 55.50 15.49
N SER A 11 5.81 56.41 14.77
CA SER A 11 4.85 56.00 13.72
C SER A 11 5.54 55.36 12.52
N PHE A 12 6.71 55.85 12.14
CA PHE A 12 7.48 55.31 11.02
C PHE A 12 8.03 53.89 11.33
N SER A 13 8.46 53.66 12.58
CA SER A 13 8.91 52.35 13.04
C SER A 13 7.77 51.31 13.05
N LEU A 14 6.56 51.69 13.41
CA LEU A 14 5.39 50.79 13.45
C LEU A 14 4.96 50.38 12.04
N VAL A 15 5.07 51.23 11.04
CA VAL A 15 4.75 50.93 9.64
C VAL A 15 5.75 49.95 9.03
N LEU A 16 7.02 50.05 9.40
CA LEU A 16 8.06 49.10 8.95
C LEU A 16 7.85 47.68 9.49
N LEU A 17 7.33 47.57 10.71
CA LEU A 17 7.04 46.22 11.31
C LEU A 17 5.86 45.50 10.63
N MET A 18 4.89 46.28 10.11
CA MET A 18 3.74 45.71 9.39
C MET A 18 4.10 45.22 7.97
N ALA A 19 5.15 45.79 7.36
CA ALA A 19 5.62 45.38 6.03
C ALA A 19 6.46 44.08 6.03
N SER A 20 6.87 43.61 7.20
CA SER A 20 7.75 42.44 7.33
C SER A 20 7.03 41.07 7.31
N CYS A 21 5.70 41.03 7.39
CA CYS A 21 4.93 39.79 7.27
C CYS A 21 4.63 39.45 5.80
N LYS A 22 5.66 39.23 5.00
CA LYS A 22 5.45 38.47 3.77
C LYS A 22 5.23 37.02 4.14
N LYS A 23 4.03 36.49 3.82
CA LYS A 23 3.78 35.05 3.82
C LYS A 23 4.92 34.42 3.00
N GLY A 24 5.74 33.59 3.63
CA GLY A 24 6.80 32.88 2.93
C GLY A 24 6.25 32.17 1.69
N ASP A 25 7.00 32.18 0.61
CA ASP A 25 6.63 31.48 -0.61
C ASP A 25 6.34 30.01 -0.24
N THR A 26 5.25 29.50 -0.80
CA THR A 26 4.95 28.08 -0.69
C THR A 26 6.16 27.34 -1.24
N GLY A 27 6.80 26.50 -0.43
CA GLY A 27 7.91 25.68 -0.88
C GLY A 27 7.54 24.94 -2.18
N PRO A 28 8.53 24.57 -3.02
CA PRO A 28 8.26 23.82 -4.24
C PRO A 28 7.42 22.61 -3.87
N ALA A 29 6.41 22.32 -4.71
CA ALA A 29 5.64 21.09 -4.57
C ALA A 29 6.62 19.92 -4.44
N GLY A 30 6.46 19.09 -3.40
CA GLY A 30 7.25 17.88 -3.27
C GLY A 30 7.17 17.11 -4.58
N GLN A 31 8.28 16.50 -5.01
CA GLN A 31 8.24 15.59 -6.15
C GLN A 31 7.10 14.61 -5.92
N ASP A 32 6.25 14.44 -6.93
CA ASP A 32 5.25 13.38 -6.92
C ASP A 32 5.95 12.10 -6.53
N GLY A 33 5.58 11.54 -5.36
CA GLY A 33 6.16 10.30 -4.90
C GLY A 33 5.91 9.26 -5.98
N ASN A 34 6.94 8.92 -6.75
CA ASN A 34 6.87 7.88 -7.77
C ASN A 34 6.74 6.54 -7.05
N ALA A 35 5.54 6.26 -6.55
CA ALA A 35 5.21 4.94 -6.06
C ALA A 35 5.29 3.99 -7.25
N ASN A 36 6.42 3.28 -7.37
CA ASN A 36 6.65 2.25 -8.36
C ASN A 36 5.72 1.06 -8.05
N VAL A 37 4.42 1.27 -8.25
CA VAL A 37 3.41 0.23 -8.02
C VAL A 37 3.38 -0.69 -9.23
N ARG A 38 3.61 -1.98 -9.00
CA ARG A 38 3.40 -3.03 -10.00
C ARG A 38 2.17 -3.82 -9.61
N LEU A 39 1.22 -3.91 -10.54
CA LEU A 39 0.00 -4.69 -10.35
C LEU A 39 0.14 -6.03 -11.09
N PHE A 40 -0.09 -7.12 -10.37
CA PHE A 40 -0.22 -8.47 -10.91
C PHE A 40 -1.66 -8.92 -10.72
N THR A 41 -2.33 -9.28 -11.80
CA THR A 41 -3.72 -9.76 -11.76
C THR A 41 -3.79 -11.20 -12.25
N TYR A 42 -4.44 -12.02 -11.48
CA TYR A 42 -4.72 -13.43 -11.80
C TYR A 42 -6.24 -13.62 -11.76
N SER A 43 -6.79 -14.40 -12.67
CA SER A 43 -8.24 -14.58 -12.79
C SER A 43 -8.60 -16.05 -12.87
N ASN A 44 -9.81 -16.38 -12.42
CA ASN A 44 -10.39 -17.73 -12.51
C ASN A 44 -9.51 -18.79 -11.84
N ILE A 45 -9.00 -18.47 -10.64
CA ILE A 45 -8.18 -19.40 -9.87
C ILE A 45 -9.10 -20.33 -9.08
N THR A 46 -8.85 -21.64 -9.22
CA THR A 46 -9.54 -22.67 -8.44
C THR A 46 -8.51 -23.60 -7.80
N PHE A 47 -8.60 -23.78 -6.49
CA PHE A 47 -7.65 -24.64 -5.76
C PHE A 47 -8.22 -25.18 -4.45
N THR A 48 -7.51 -26.14 -3.87
CA THR A 48 -7.77 -26.68 -2.53
C THR A 48 -6.49 -26.61 -1.71
N GLY A 49 -6.56 -26.01 -0.54
CA GLY A 49 -5.46 -25.90 0.42
C GLY A 49 -4.36 -24.91 0.01
N VAL A 50 -3.63 -25.17 -1.07
CA VAL A 50 -2.47 -24.36 -1.48
C VAL A 50 -2.52 -24.04 -2.97
N TYR A 51 -2.14 -22.80 -3.31
CA TYR A 51 -1.97 -22.34 -4.70
C TYR A 51 -0.74 -21.43 -4.83
N ASN A 52 0.07 -21.66 -5.86
CA ASN A 52 1.30 -20.90 -6.08
C ASN A 52 1.15 -19.94 -7.26
N LEU A 53 1.36 -18.66 -7.00
CA LEU A 53 1.39 -17.58 -7.99
C LEU A 53 2.84 -17.17 -8.24
N GLN A 54 3.22 -17.02 -9.50
CA GLN A 54 4.57 -16.59 -9.86
C GLN A 54 4.62 -15.11 -10.18
N LEU A 55 5.56 -14.40 -9.57
CA LEU A 55 5.89 -13.01 -9.87
C LEU A 55 7.20 -12.99 -10.65
N SER A 56 7.15 -12.66 -11.93
CA SER A 56 8.32 -12.56 -12.78
C SER A 56 8.75 -11.12 -13.05
N GLY A 57 10.02 -10.91 -13.40
CA GLY A 57 10.55 -9.62 -13.77
C GLY A 57 10.68 -8.65 -12.59
N ILE A 58 10.83 -9.15 -11.37
CA ILE A 58 11.13 -8.39 -10.17
C ILE A 58 12.54 -8.75 -9.75
N SER A 59 13.42 -7.76 -9.61
CA SER A 59 14.76 -7.98 -9.06
C SER A 59 14.71 -8.15 -7.54
N GLN A 60 15.75 -8.77 -6.97
CA GLN A 60 15.87 -8.89 -5.52
C GLN A 60 15.81 -7.54 -4.82
N GLY A 61 16.57 -6.55 -5.28
CA GLY A 61 16.57 -5.21 -4.68
C GLY A 61 15.20 -4.51 -4.73
N GLN A 62 14.41 -4.77 -5.79
CA GLN A 62 13.03 -4.29 -5.86
C GLN A 62 12.14 -5.00 -4.83
N MET A 63 12.28 -6.32 -4.69
CA MET A 63 11.50 -7.08 -3.73
C MET A 63 11.83 -6.70 -2.29
N ASP A 64 13.13 -6.56 -1.96
CA ASP A 64 13.62 -6.23 -0.62
C ASP A 64 13.16 -4.83 -0.15
N SER A 65 12.88 -3.93 -1.12
CA SER A 65 12.38 -2.57 -0.86
C SER A 65 10.87 -2.40 -1.09
N SER A 66 10.13 -3.48 -1.31
CA SER A 66 8.70 -3.45 -1.65
C SER A 66 7.81 -3.89 -0.51
N MET A 67 6.60 -3.35 -0.49
CA MET A 67 5.49 -3.90 0.26
C MET A 67 4.59 -4.69 -0.70
N VAL A 68 4.25 -5.91 -0.32
CA VAL A 68 3.33 -6.76 -1.11
C VAL A 68 1.96 -6.77 -0.44
N LEU A 69 0.96 -6.32 -1.19
CA LEU A 69 -0.45 -6.34 -0.77
C LEU A 69 -1.20 -7.31 -1.67
N ILE A 70 -1.95 -8.21 -1.08
CA ILE A 70 -2.68 -9.25 -1.80
C ILE A 70 -4.16 -9.11 -1.45
N TYR A 71 -4.99 -9.12 -2.49
CA TYR A 71 -6.44 -9.14 -2.38
C TYR A 71 -7.01 -10.19 -3.31
N TYR A 72 -8.15 -10.75 -2.95
CA TYR A 72 -8.87 -11.70 -3.78
C TYR A 72 -10.39 -11.45 -3.71
N ASN A 73 -11.08 -11.90 -4.76
CA ASN A 73 -12.54 -11.85 -4.84
C ASN A 73 -13.06 -13.29 -4.97
N PRO A 74 -13.74 -13.83 -3.93
CA PRO A 74 -14.36 -15.17 -4.03
C PRO A 74 -15.49 -15.18 -5.06
N SER A 75 -15.60 -16.24 -5.84
CA SER A 75 -16.68 -16.39 -6.83
C SER A 75 -18.08 -16.53 -6.21
N SER A 76 -18.14 -16.87 -4.92
CA SER A 76 -19.38 -16.95 -4.14
C SER A 76 -19.90 -15.58 -3.67
N GLU A 77 -19.13 -14.52 -3.87
CA GLU A 77 -19.43 -13.16 -3.43
C GLU A 77 -19.74 -12.25 -4.62
N VAL A 78 -20.28 -11.06 -4.33
CA VAL A 78 -20.47 -10.05 -5.36
C VAL A 78 -19.13 -9.55 -5.91
N ALA A 79 -19.09 -9.20 -7.18
CA ALA A 79 -17.84 -8.84 -7.88
C ALA A 79 -17.07 -7.65 -7.28
N SER A 80 -17.69 -6.87 -6.41
CA SER A 80 -17.07 -5.74 -5.69
C SER A 80 -16.51 -6.11 -4.31
N SER A 81 -16.67 -7.37 -3.85
CA SER A 81 -16.16 -7.81 -2.56
C SER A 81 -14.70 -8.21 -2.67
N TRP A 82 -13.83 -7.50 -1.94
CA TRP A 82 -12.41 -7.78 -1.91
C TRP A 82 -11.94 -8.11 -0.50
N TYR A 83 -11.24 -9.21 -0.37
CA TYR A 83 -10.69 -9.67 0.90
C TYR A 83 -9.17 -9.54 0.90
N PRO A 84 -8.57 -8.94 1.94
CA PRO A 84 -7.12 -8.89 2.07
C PRO A 84 -6.54 -10.25 2.47
N VAL A 85 -5.30 -10.51 2.08
CA VAL A 85 -4.51 -11.64 2.57
C VAL A 85 -3.30 -11.06 3.33
N PRO A 86 -3.05 -11.45 4.59
CA PRO A 86 -3.77 -12.47 5.38
C PRO A 86 -5.14 -11.99 5.88
N GLY A 87 -6.05 -12.93 6.09
CA GLY A 87 -7.36 -12.62 6.66
C GLY A 87 -8.38 -13.75 6.53
N LEU A 88 -9.47 -13.62 7.28
CA LEU A 88 -10.60 -14.55 7.19
C LEU A 88 -11.33 -14.36 5.86
N GLY A 89 -11.67 -15.46 5.24
CA GLY A 89 -12.43 -15.49 4.00
C GLY A 89 -13.95 -15.40 4.23
N SER A 90 -14.68 -15.54 3.13
CA SER A 90 -16.15 -15.48 3.11
C SER A 90 -16.79 -16.31 4.20
N GLY A 91 -17.72 -15.69 4.95
CA GLY A 91 -18.40 -16.32 6.06
C GLY A 91 -17.50 -16.81 7.20
N SER A 92 -16.25 -16.35 7.27
CA SER A 92 -15.25 -16.80 8.25
C SER A 92 -15.02 -18.33 8.25
N THR A 93 -15.24 -18.99 7.12
CA THR A 93 -15.13 -20.44 6.99
C THR A 93 -13.69 -20.92 6.77
N TYR A 94 -12.82 -20.02 6.32
CA TYR A 94 -11.39 -20.27 6.13
C TYR A 94 -10.56 -19.04 6.45
N ASP A 95 -9.27 -19.23 6.69
CA ASP A 95 -8.26 -18.19 6.88
C ASP A 95 -7.27 -18.25 5.72
N MET A 96 -7.13 -17.14 5.00
CA MET A 96 -6.17 -17.02 3.90
C MET A 96 -4.86 -16.46 4.42
N ARG A 97 -3.78 -17.17 4.12
CA ARG A 97 -2.40 -16.76 4.42
C ARG A 97 -1.55 -16.86 3.17
N TYR A 98 -0.40 -16.24 3.19
CA TYR A 98 0.59 -16.41 2.13
C TYR A 98 2.00 -16.56 2.67
N LEU A 99 2.83 -17.21 1.88
CA LEU A 99 4.27 -17.23 2.01
C LEU A 99 4.86 -16.68 0.72
N LEU A 100 5.78 -15.72 0.84
CA LEU A 100 6.52 -15.16 -0.28
C LEU A 100 7.96 -15.67 -0.21
N TYR A 101 8.45 -16.26 -1.29
CA TYR A 101 9.83 -16.74 -1.38
C TYR A 101 10.36 -16.66 -2.81
N GLN A 102 11.66 -16.58 -2.93
CA GLN A 102 12.33 -16.67 -4.23
C GLN A 102 12.42 -18.14 -4.66
N SER A 103 11.77 -18.47 -5.77
CA SER A 103 11.76 -19.83 -6.32
C SER A 103 12.87 -20.07 -7.35
N SER A 104 13.40 -18.98 -7.98
CA SER A 104 14.56 -19.06 -8.86
C SER A 104 15.40 -17.77 -8.73
N PRO A 105 16.73 -17.87 -8.62
CA PRO A 105 17.61 -16.70 -8.58
C PRO A 105 17.92 -16.14 -9.98
N SER A 106 17.86 -16.97 -11.04
CA SER A 106 18.20 -16.56 -12.39
C SER A 106 17.40 -17.36 -13.44
N PRO A 107 16.42 -16.76 -14.15
CA PRO A 107 15.90 -15.42 -13.88
C PRO A 107 15.26 -15.32 -12.49
N SER A 108 15.23 -14.12 -11.91
CA SER A 108 14.62 -13.91 -10.60
C SER A 108 13.10 -14.13 -10.68
N ILE A 109 12.62 -15.16 -10.02
CA ILE A 109 11.20 -15.50 -9.91
C ILE A 109 10.85 -15.62 -8.45
N TYR A 110 9.83 -14.86 -8.03
CA TYR A 110 9.25 -14.96 -6.71
C TYR A 110 7.94 -15.71 -6.77
N THR A 111 7.66 -16.50 -5.76
CA THR A 111 6.41 -17.25 -5.63
C THR A 111 5.65 -16.79 -4.41
N ILE A 112 4.39 -16.46 -4.62
CA ILE A 112 3.40 -16.30 -3.55
C ILE A 112 2.67 -17.62 -3.40
N SER A 113 2.90 -18.31 -2.30
CA SER A 113 2.15 -19.52 -1.94
C SER A 113 0.95 -19.13 -1.10
N LEU A 114 -0.22 -19.06 -1.72
CA LEU A 114 -1.49 -18.84 -1.04
C LEU A 114 -1.89 -20.13 -0.31
N ARG A 115 -2.34 -19.98 0.93
CA ARG A 115 -2.75 -21.11 1.77
C ARG A 115 -4.11 -20.83 2.38
N ALA A 116 -5.07 -21.69 2.06
CA ALA A 116 -6.36 -21.71 2.74
C ALA A 116 -6.28 -22.68 3.92
N MET A 117 -6.50 -22.17 5.11
CA MET A 117 -6.40 -22.88 6.37
C MET A 117 -7.76 -22.92 7.07
N LEU A 118 -7.96 -23.86 7.96
CA LEU A 118 -9.08 -23.79 8.90
C LEU A 118 -8.91 -22.57 9.81
N PRO A 119 -9.99 -21.88 10.22
CA PRO A 119 -9.90 -20.63 11.01
C PRO A 119 -9.18 -20.81 12.36
N ASN A 120 -9.21 -22.02 12.92
CA ASN A 120 -8.47 -22.36 14.14
C ASN A 120 -6.98 -22.67 13.91
N GLY A 121 -6.52 -22.62 12.67
CA GLY A 121 -5.14 -22.91 12.29
C GLY A 121 -4.72 -24.38 12.36
N SER A 122 -5.63 -25.31 12.63
CA SER A 122 -5.32 -26.73 12.87
C SER A 122 -4.93 -27.52 11.61
N GLY A 123 -5.17 -26.97 10.41
CA GLY A 123 -4.86 -27.64 9.15
C GLY A 123 -5.32 -26.87 7.92
N SER A 124 -5.09 -27.45 6.75
CA SER A 124 -5.54 -26.89 5.49
C SER A 124 -7.07 -26.95 5.37
N TYR A 125 -7.66 -25.94 4.74
CA TYR A 125 -9.06 -25.95 4.35
C TYR A 125 -9.27 -26.95 3.22
N GLY A 126 -10.14 -27.94 3.45
CA GLY A 126 -10.29 -29.09 2.55
C GLY A 126 -11.25 -28.89 1.39
N SER A 127 -12.04 -27.80 1.39
CA SER A 127 -12.96 -27.55 0.28
C SER A 127 -12.30 -26.72 -0.82
N GLN A 128 -12.84 -26.87 -2.04
CA GLN A 128 -12.39 -26.11 -3.19
C GLN A 128 -12.81 -24.65 -3.08
N LEU A 129 -11.89 -23.76 -3.34
CA LEU A 129 -12.10 -22.33 -3.44
C LEU A 129 -11.95 -21.87 -4.90
N THR A 130 -12.83 -20.99 -5.34
CA THR A 130 -12.74 -20.36 -6.67
C THR A 130 -12.73 -18.84 -6.50
N PHE A 131 -11.74 -18.19 -7.09
CA PHE A 131 -11.58 -16.74 -7.08
C PHE A 131 -11.75 -16.20 -8.50
N THR A 132 -12.55 -15.17 -8.63
CA THR A 132 -12.78 -14.49 -9.91
C THR A 132 -11.57 -13.64 -10.29
N LYS A 133 -10.94 -13.04 -9.28
CA LYS A 133 -9.74 -12.18 -9.40
C LYS A 133 -8.85 -12.34 -8.18
#